data_d9453b2f389c78fd1dff400dc52bb8e2
#
_entry.id   d9453b2f389c78fd1dff400dc52bb8e2
#
_cell.length_a   1.000
_cell.length_b   1.000
_cell.length_c   1.000
_cell.angle_alpha   90.00
_cell.angle_beta   90.00
_cell.angle_gamma   90.00
#
_symmetry.space_group_name_H-M   'P 1'
#
loop_
_entity.id
_entity.type
_entity.pdbx_description
1 polymer ?
#
loop_
_entity_poly.entity_id
_entity_poly.type
_entity_poly.pdbx_seq_one_letter_code
_entity_poly.pdbx_strand_id
1 'polypeptide(L)'
;MLVVPGAVAENLRRAEERIATAAGQGAEVVLLPEALDCGWTHPCANQFAGEIPEGEACRRLSAAARQQGVFVCAGLIERAARSAGRGTELFNAAVLIDPRGEVILHHRKINELDFGRELYSVGDRLGVVETPWGRAGLMICADVFAPGQVIGRSLALLGARLILSPCAWAVPADYDHHRDPYGKLWLENYAPVVREFRVWIAGCSNVGPVTAGAWAGHKCIGNSLVCSPTQIVAAQGSFGEAADEILFVRVAVD
;
A
#
# COMPACT_ATOMS: atom_id res chain seq x y z
N MET A 1 -9.83 -3.59 -2.91
CA MET A 1 -10.92 -2.64 -3.24
C MET A 1 -10.79 -2.15 -4.68
N LEU A 2 -11.90 -1.77 -5.31
CA LEU A 2 -11.87 -1.09 -6.62
C LEU A 2 -11.31 0.32 -6.47
N VAL A 3 -10.29 0.65 -7.29
CA VAL A 3 -9.77 2.00 -7.49
C VAL A 3 -10.04 2.41 -8.93
N VAL A 4 -10.82 3.47 -9.12
CA VAL A 4 -11.08 4.05 -10.43
C VAL A 4 -10.17 5.28 -10.58
N PRO A 5 -9.17 5.25 -11.47
CA PRO A 5 -8.24 6.35 -11.62
C PRO A 5 -8.96 7.67 -11.92
N GLY A 6 -8.61 8.73 -11.19
CA GLY A 6 -9.23 10.04 -11.30
C GLY A 6 -10.55 10.24 -10.54
N ALA A 7 -11.22 9.18 -10.08
CA ALA A 7 -12.46 9.28 -9.31
C ALA A 7 -12.18 9.41 -7.79
N VAL A 8 -11.40 10.43 -7.40
CA VAL A 8 -10.83 10.59 -6.04
C VAL A 8 -11.89 10.51 -4.95
N ALA A 9 -12.97 11.28 -5.06
CA ALA A 9 -14.03 11.32 -4.04
C ALA A 9 -14.69 9.96 -3.84
N GLU A 10 -14.91 9.22 -4.93
CA GLU A 10 -15.53 7.90 -4.91
C GLU A 10 -14.56 6.81 -4.38
N ASN A 11 -13.29 6.90 -4.74
CA ASN A 11 -12.26 6.00 -4.21
C ASN A 11 -12.14 6.16 -2.68
N LEU A 12 -12.13 7.40 -2.18
CA LEU A 12 -12.08 7.68 -0.74
C LEU A 12 -13.35 7.18 -0.03
N ARG A 13 -14.54 7.36 -0.63
CA ARG A 13 -15.79 6.81 -0.07
C ARG A 13 -15.71 5.28 0.05
N ARG A 14 -15.22 4.59 -0.99
CA ARG A 14 -15.01 3.13 -0.93
C ARG A 14 -14.01 2.74 0.16
N ALA A 15 -12.92 3.49 0.31
CA ALA A 15 -11.94 3.25 1.37
C ALA A 15 -12.57 3.36 2.77
N GLU A 16 -13.35 4.42 3.02
CA GLU A 16 -14.09 4.60 4.27
C GLU A 16 -15.07 3.45 4.55
N GLU A 17 -15.79 2.99 3.53
CA GLU A 17 -16.70 1.83 3.64
C GLU A 17 -15.94 0.54 3.94
N ARG A 18 -14.77 0.30 3.32
CA ARG A 18 -13.93 -0.87 3.62
C ARG A 18 -13.39 -0.82 5.05
N ILE A 19 -12.97 0.36 5.52
CA ILE A 19 -12.54 0.54 6.92
C ILE A 19 -13.68 0.20 7.86
N ALA A 20 -14.87 0.75 7.66
CA ALA A 20 -16.03 0.50 8.52
C ALA A 20 -16.45 -0.98 8.49
N THR A 21 -16.47 -1.61 7.31
CA THR A 21 -16.81 -3.03 7.16
C THR A 21 -15.80 -3.93 7.85
N ALA A 22 -14.50 -3.67 7.69
CA ALA A 22 -13.45 -4.46 8.33
C ALA A 22 -13.48 -4.30 9.86
N ALA A 23 -13.62 -3.08 10.36
CA ALA A 23 -13.74 -2.80 11.78
C ALA A 23 -14.97 -3.47 12.40
N GLY A 24 -16.13 -3.43 11.72
CA GLY A 24 -17.36 -4.10 12.17
C GLY A 24 -17.24 -5.64 12.24
N GLN A 25 -16.23 -6.21 11.58
CA GLN A 25 -15.91 -7.64 11.64
C GLN A 25 -14.70 -7.93 12.56
N GLY A 26 -14.27 -6.95 13.36
CA GLY A 26 -13.25 -7.12 14.40
C GLY A 26 -11.80 -6.94 13.91
N ALA A 27 -11.57 -6.30 12.77
CA ALA A 27 -10.22 -5.93 12.36
C ALA A 27 -9.64 -4.87 13.32
N GLU A 28 -8.40 -5.05 13.77
CA GLU A 28 -7.66 -4.07 14.56
C GLU A 28 -6.83 -3.15 13.66
N VAL A 29 -6.40 -3.65 12.50
CA VAL A 29 -5.66 -2.90 11.48
C VAL A 29 -6.25 -3.18 10.10
N VAL A 30 -6.46 -2.12 9.32
CA VAL A 30 -6.97 -2.18 7.95
C VAL A 30 -5.85 -1.72 7.02
N LEU A 31 -5.43 -2.59 6.11
CA LEU A 31 -4.46 -2.28 5.06
C LEU A 31 -5.19 -2.03 3.74
N LEU A 32 -5.03 -0.84 3.20
CA LEU A 32 -5.60 -0.37 1.94
C LEU A 32 -4.52 -0.30 0.85
N PRO A 33 -4.88 -0.29 -0.44
CA PRO A 33 -3.93 -0.35 -1.55
C PRO A 33 -3.15 0.96 -1.79
N GLU A 34 -2.18 0.87 -2.72
CA GLU A 34 -1.33 1.97 -3.22
C GLU A 34 -2.15 2.97 -4.04
N ALA A 35 -1.82 4.27 -3.88
CA ALA A 35 -2.40 5.36 -4.67
C ALA A 35 -3.94 5.30 -4.75
N LEU A 36 -4.57 4.90 -3.66
CA LEU A 36 -6.01 4.61 -3.65
C LEU A 36 -6.88 5.83 -3.95
N ASP A 37 -6.35 7.02 -3.76
CA ASP A 37 -7.00 8.30 -4.07
C ASP A 37 -7.05 8.58 -5.58
N CYS A 38 -5.87 8.76 -6.20
CA CYS A 38 -5.76 9.19 -7.60
C CYS A 38 -5.75 8.04 -8.61
N GLY A 39 -5.37 6.83 -8.17
CA GLY A 39 -4.95 5.74 -9.03
C GLY A 39 -3.49 5.86 -9.44
N TRP A 40 -2.79 4.72 -9.46
CA TRP A 40 -1.36 4.65 -9.71
C TRP A 40 -0.99 5.21 -11.10
N THR A 41 0.02 6.10 -11.13
CA THR A 41 0.52 6.85 -12.30
C THR A 41 -0.50 7.71 -13.05
N HIS A 42 -1.71 7.90 -12.53
CA HIS A 42 -2.72 8.70 -13.21
C HIS A 42 -2.41 10.20 -13.11
N PRO A 43 -2.45 10.97 -14.23
CA PRO A 43 -2.04 12.37 -14.25
C PRO A 43 -2.93 13.32 -13.43
N CYS A 44 -4.11 12.88 -12.98
CA CYS A 44 -4.95 13.64 -12.05
C CYS A 44 -4.24 13.93 -10.71
N ALA A 45 -3.19 13.20 -10.38
CA ALA A 45 -2.32 13.46 -9.24
C ALA A 45 -1.77 14.90 -9.24
N ASN A 46 -1.52 15.48 -10.43
CA ASN A 46 -1.10 16.88 -10.57
C ASN A 46 -2.17 17.87 -10.07
N GLN A 47 -3.42 17.47 -9.97
CA GLN A 47 -4.52 18.33 -9.51
C GLN A 47 -4.95 17.98 -8.08
N PHE A 48 -5.07 16.69 -7.76
CA PHE A 48 -5.75 16.20 -6.55
C PHE A 48 -4.83 15.71 -5.44
N ALA A 49 -3.53 15.49 -5.72
CA ALA A 49 -2.59 15.09 -4.66
C ALA A 49 -2.56 16.16 -3.55
N GLY A 50 -2.71 15.69 -2.30
CA GLY A 50 -2.73 16.53 -1.12
C GLY A 50 -1.45 16.39 -0.28
N GLU A 51 -1.28 17.28 0.69
CA GLU A 51 -0.21 17.16 1.69
C GLU A 51 -0.53 16.04 2.69
N ILE A 52 0.48 15.48 3.31
CA ILE A 52 0.32 14.57 4.44
C ILE A 52 0.89 15.26 5.69
N PRO A 53 0.10 15.35 6.79
CA PRO A 53 -1.24 14.78 6.99
C PRO A 53 -2.43 15.67 6.57
N GLU A 54 -2.20 16.91 6.11
CA GLU A 54 -3.21 17.97 6.02
C GLU A 54 -4.13 17.86 4.77
N GLY A 55 -3.78 17.05 3.79
CA GLY A 55 -4.57 16.86 2.57
C GLY A 55 -5.91 16.16 2.81
N GLU A 56 -6.88 16.39 1.93
CA GLU A 56 -8.24 15.84 2.05
C GLU A 56 -8.25 14.32 2.20
N ALA A 57 -7.50 13.61 1.36
CA ALA A 57 -7.44 12.14 1.39
C ALA A 57 -6.97 11.64 2.75
N CYS A 58 -5.86 12.18 3.27
CA CYS A 58 -5.31 11.77 4.57
C CYS A 58 -6.28 12.11 5.71
N ARG A 59 -6.87 13.32 5.73
CA ARG A 59 -7.84 13.72 6.75
C ARG A 59 -9.08 12.83 6.78
N ARG A 60 -9.61 12.43 5.62
CA ARG A 60 -10.77 11.53 5.54
C ARG A 60 -10.45 10.16 6.12
N LEU A 61 -9.30 9.58 5.77
CA LEU A 61 -8.86 8.29 6.32
C LEU A 61 -8.58 8.40 7.83
N SER A 62 -8.00 9.51 8.31
CA SER A 62 -7.79 9.80 9.73
C SER A 62 -9.12 9.88 10.49
N ALA A 63 -10.11 10.53 9.90
CA ALA A 63 -11.46 10.58 10.48
C ALA A 63 -12.11 9.20 10.56
N ALA A 64 -11.97 8.37 9.50
CA ALA A 64 -12.48 7.01 9.46
C ALA A 64 -11.77 6.10 10.50
N ALA A 65 -10.44 6.18 10.60
CA ALA A 65 -9.65 5.45 11.59
C ALA A 65 -10.14 5.76 13.02
N ARG A 66 -10.29 7.06 13.35
CA ARG A 66 -10.79 7.51 14.65
C ARG A 66 -12.23 7.08 14.91
N GLN A 67 -13.10 7.20 13.92
CA GLN A 67 -14.52 6.83 14.06
C GLN A 67 -14.69 5.33 14.33
N GLN A 68 -13.87 4.51 13.69
CA GLN A 68 -13.94 3.04 13.82
C GLN A 68 -13.03 2.49 14.93
N GLY A 69 -12.13 3.30 15.49
CA GLY A 69 -11.20 2.88 16.56
C GLY A 69 -10.14 1.85 16.07
N VAL A 70 -9.73 1.90 14.81
CA VAL A 70 -8.80 0.96 14.19
C VAL A 70 -7.58 1.66 13.61
N PHE A 71 -6.47 0.93 13.49
CA PHE A 71 -5.34 1.39 12.69
C PHE A 71 -5.68 1.31 11.20
N VAL A 72 -5.24 2.30 10.42
CA VAL A 72 -5.40 2.31 8.95
C VAL A 72 -4.05 2.53 8.29
N CYS A 73 -3.63 1.60 7.46
CA CYS A 73 -2.51 1.76 6.54
C CYS A 73 -3.04 1.99 5.13
N ALA A 74 -2.59 3.04 4.46
CA ALA A 74 -3.09 3.41 3.13
C ALA A 74 -1.99 3.99 2.24
N GLY A 75 -2.03 3.66 0.94
CA GLY A 75 -1.21 4.31 -0.08
C GLY A 75 -1.93 5.49 -0.70
N LEU A 76 -1.29 6.64 -0.72
CA LEU A 76 -1.81 7.93 -1.21
C LEU A 76 -0.80 8.59 -2.14
N ILE A 77 -1.26 9.54 -2.94
CA ILE A 77 -0.35 10.44 -3.66
C ILE A 77 -0.19 11.72 -2.86
N GLU A 78 1.06 11.96 -2.44
CA GLU A 78 1.42 13.13 -1.66
C GLU A 78 1.93 14.25 -2.56
N ARG A 79 1.52 15.48 -2.25
CA ARG A 79 2.14 16.71 -2.74
C ARG A 79 2.96 17.32 -1.63
N ALA A 80 4.24 17.55 -1.85
CA ALA A 80 5.11 18.20 -0.87
C ALA A 80 5.93 19.32 -1.49
N ALA A 81 6.41 20.24 -0.65
CA ALA A 81 7.38 21.24 -1.07
C ALA A 81 8.69 20.56 -1.51
N ARG A 82 9.31 21.08 -2.55
CA ARG A 82 10.62 20.61 -3.01
C ARG A 82 11.69 20.83 -1.93
N SER A 83 12.51 19.82 -1.72
CA SER A 83 13.64 19.89 -0.78
C SER A 83 14.66 20.95 -1.18
N ALA A 84 14.80 21.19 -2.48
CA ALA A 84 15.67 22.23 -3.04
C ALA A 84 14.92 23.04 -4.12
N GLY A 85 14.90 24.35 -3.97
CA GLY A 85 14.30 25.26 -4.93
C GLY A 85 12.85 25.66 -4.60
N ARG A 86 12.16 26.24 -5.61
CA ARG A 86 10.74 26.65 -5.50
C ARG A 86 9.85 25.61 -6.16
N GLY A 87 8.59 25.47 -5.66
CA GLY A 87 7.58 24.59 -6.22
C GLY A 87 7.31 23.36 -5.37
N THR A 88 6.52 22.47 -5.91
CA THR A 88 6.11 21.20 -5.28
C THR A 88 6.53 20.01 -6.13
N GLU A 89 6.57 18.85 -5.51
CA GLU A 89 6.77 17.57 -6.16
C GLU A 89 5.76 16.55 -5.63
N LEU A 90 5.53 15.49 -6.39
CA LEU A 90 4.64 14.42 -6.03
C LEU A 90 5.42 13.22 -5.55
N PHE A 91 4.89 12.53 -4.56
CA PHE A 91 5.41 11.26 -4.06
C PHE A 91 4.31 10.21 -4.05
N ASN A 92 4.68 8.99 -4.36
CA ASN A 92 3.91 7.82 -4.02
C ASN A 92 4.19 7.51 -2.55
N ALA A 93 3.21 7.70 -1.69
CA ALA A 93 3.38 7.68 -0.24
C ALA A 93 2.46 6.66 0.43
N ALA A 94 2.84 6.21 1.61
CA ALA A 94 2.02 5.40 2.51
C ALA A 94 2.01 6.00 3.91
N VAL A 95 0.87 5.88 4.58
CA VAL A 95 0.68 6.31 5.96
C VAL A 95 0.17 5.16 6.82
N LEU A 96 0.58 5.14 8.09
CA LEU A 96 -0.08 4.39 9.13
C LEU A 96 -0.73 5.37 10.09
N ILE A 97 -2.03 5.28 10.24
CA ILE A 97 -2.88 6.14 11.06
C ILE A 97 -3.33 5.33 12.27
N ASP A 98 -3.25 5.89 13.45
CA ASP A 98 -3.66 5.23 14.70
C ASP A 98 -5.18 5.39 14.96
N PRO A 99 -5.74 4.68 15.96
CA PRO A 99 -7.17 4.78 16.31
C PRO A 99 -7.61 6.16 16.82
N ARG A 100 -6.69 7.11 17.06
CA ARG A 100 -7.02 8.51 17.38
C ARG A 100 -7.09 9.37 16.13
N GLY A 101 -6.74 8.80 14.95
CA GLY A 101 -6.69 9.48 13.68
C GLY A 101 -5.40 10.26 13.45
N GLU A 102 -4.33 9.94 14.18
CA GLU A 102 -3.02 10.56 14.02
C GLU A 102 -2.16 9.74 13.06
N VAL A 103 -1.46 10.38 12.12
CA VAL A 103 -0.45 9.74 11.27
C VAL A 103 0.78 9.48 12.12
N ILE A 104 1.02 8.21 12.45
CA ILE A 104 2.12 7.77 13.31
C ILE A 104 3.33 7.25 12.53
N LEU A 105 3.17 6.93 11.25
CA LEU A 105 4.26 6.58 10.35
C LEU A 105 3.92 7.04 8.94
N HIS A 106 4.91 7.61 8.27
CA HIS A 106 4.83 8.09 6.89
C HIS A 106 6.04 7.58 6.11
N HIS A 107 5.79 7.02 4.93
CA HIS A 107 6.81 6.50 4.03
C HIS A 107 6.56 7.01 2.62
N ARG A 108 7.59 7.51 1.94
CA ARG A 108 7.62 7.81 0.51
C ARG A 108 8.35 6.69 -0.21
N LYS A 109 7.78 6.16 -1.26
CA LYS A 109 8.36 5.05 -2.03
C LYS A 109 9.79 5.35 -2.46
N ILE A 110 10.70 4.44 -2.14
CA ILE A 110 12.14 4.59 -2.42
C ILE A 110 12.51 3.91 -3.73
N ASN A 111 12.01 2.70 -3.96
CA ASN A 111 12.26 1.97 -5.18
C ASN A 111 11.12 2.18 -6.19
N GLU A 112 11.02 3.39 -6.74
CA GLU A 112 10.04 3.70 -7.77
C GLU A 112 10.48 3.12 -9.12
N LEU A 113 9.52 2.58 -9.89
CA LEU A 113 9.78 2.08 -11.24
C LEU A 113 10.16 3.24 -12.17
N ASP A 114 11.02 2.98 -13.17
CA ASP A 114 11.59 4.04 -14.02
C ASP A 114 10.52 4.95 -14.65
N PHE A 115 9.44 4.38 -15.17
CA PHE A 115 8.33 5.15 -15.72
C PHE A 115 7.49 5.87 -14.63
N GLY A 116 7.50 5.39 -13.39
CA GLY A 116 6.85 6.07 -12.26
C GLY A 116 7.59 7.34 -11.87
N ARG A 117 8.91 7.39 -12.10
CA ARG A 117 9.75 8.57 -11.85
C ARG A 117 9.46 9.75 -12.78
N GLU A 118 8.71 9.53 -13.86
CA GLU A 118 8.21 10.63 -14.69
C GLU A 118 7.18 11.49 -13.96
N LEU A 119 6.48 10.90 -12.97
CA LEU A 119 5.44 11.57 -12.19
C LEU A 119 5.84 11.76 -10.71
N TYR A 120 6.55 10.82 -10.12
CA TYR A 120 6.85 10.79 -8.70
C TYR A 120 8.33 10.97 -8.39
N SER A 121 8.62 11.81 -7.40
CA SER A 121 9.93 11.89 -6.76
C SER A 121 10.16 10.68 -5.85
N VAL A 122 11.40 10.36 -5.57
CA VAL A 122 11.82 9.21 -4.78
C VAL A 122 11.96 9.60 -3.30
N GLY A 123 11.49 8.73 -2.40
CA GLY A 123 11.66 8.86 -0.96
C GLY A 123 13.12 8.64 -0.52
N ASP A 124 13.46 9.11 0.67
CA ASP A 124 14.82 9.11 1.21
C ASP A 124 14.92 8.53 2.63
N ARG A 125 13.84 8.02 3.20
CA ARG A 125 13.77 7.57 4.59
C ARG A 125 13.03 6.28 4.77
N LEU A 126 13.52 5.47 5.72
CA LEU A 126 12.84 4.30 6.26
C LEU A 126 12.55 4.52 7.74
N GLY A 127 11.41 4.02 8.21
CA GLY A 127 11.03 4.13 9.60
C GLY A 127 10.17 2.97 10.07
N VAL A 128 10.16 2.80 11.39
CA VAL A 128 9.27 1.89 12.11
C VAL A 128 8.63 2.63 13.27
N VAL A 129 7.47 2.17 13.71
CA VAL A 129 6.75 2.76 14.85
C VAL A 129 6.27 1.66 15.79
N GLU A 130 6.25 1.95 17.10
CA GLU A 130 5.67 1.04 18.09
C GLU A 130 4.14 1.03 17.98
N THR A 131 3.57 -0.16 18.05
CA THR A 131 2.13 -0.40 18.05
C THR A 131 1.80 -1.42 19.16
N PRO A 132 0.52 -1.60 19.53
CA PRO A 132 0.14 -2.64 20.52
C PRO A 132 0.54 -4.07 20.14
N TRP A 133 0.74 -4.31 18.85
CA TRP A 133 1.15 -5.61 18.29
C TRP A 133 2.62 -5.62 17.80
N GLY A 134 3.52 -4.83 18.44
CA GLY A 134 4.94 -4.73 18.12
C GLY A 134 5.24 -3.64 17.08
N ARG A 135 6.48 -3.57 16.63
CA ARG A 135 6.90 -2.56 15.65
C ARG A 135 6.33 -2.83 14.27
N ALA A 136 5.71 -1.81 13.69
CA ALA A 136 5.28 -1.81 12.30
C ALA A 136 6.24 -1.02 11.41
N GLY A 137 6.46 -1.52 10.19
CA GLY A 137 7.17 -0.82 9.11
C GLY A 137 6.28 -0.64 7.89
N LEU A 138 6.62 0.33 7.04
CA LEU A 138 5.95 0.57 5.75
C LEU A 138 6.92 0.39 4.59
N MET A 139 6.45 -0.25 3.53
CA MET A 139 7.03 -0.21 2.19
C MET A 139 5.90 -0.13 1.16
N ILE A 140 6.19 0.26 -0.08
CA ILE A 140 5.17 0.39 -1.12
C ILE A 140 5.54 -0.50 -2.31
N CYS A 141 4.69 -1.51 -2.59
CA CYS A 141 4.72 -2.26 -3.85
C CYS A 141 6.16 -2.63 -4.29
N ALA A 142 6.70 -1.95 -5.32
CA ALA A 142 8.02 -2.22 -5.89
C ALA A 142 9.21 -1.97 -4.94
N ASP A 143 9.00 -1.40 -3.75
CA ASP A 143 10.06 -1.32 -2.73
C ASP A 143 10.62 -2.70 -2.38
N VAL A 144 9.81 -3.74 -2.50
CA VAL A 144 10.24 -5.13 -2.26
C VAL A 144 11.30 -5.61 -3.26
N PHE A 145 11.34 -5.03 -4.47
CA PHE A 145 12.29 -5.39 -5.53
C PHE A 145 13.61 -4.64 -5.44
N ALA A 146 13.79 -3.75 -4.48
CA ALA A 146 15.09 -3.12 -4.23
C ALA A 146 16.18 -4.20 -4.12
N PRO A 147 17.35 -4.05 -4.78
CA PRO A 147 18.37 -5.08 -4.86
C PRO A 147 18.68 -5.73 -3.50
N GLY A 148 18.62 -7.07 -3.43
CA GLY A 148 18.81 -7.83 -2.20
C GLY A 148 17.68 -7.66 -1.18
N GLN A 149 16.50 -7.18 -1.58
CA GLN A 149 15.37 -6.85 -0.71
C GLN A 149 15.77 -5.88 0.42
N VAL A 150 16.70 -4.96 0.15
CA VAL A 150 17.34 -4.11 1.16
C VAL A 150 16.33 -3.29 1.98
N ILE A 151 15.22 -2.85 1.38
CA ILE A 151 14.19 -2.05 2.08
C ILE A 151 13.50 -2.92 3.13
N GLY A 152 12.96 -4.07 2.76
CA GLY A 152 12.31 -5.00 3.69
C GLY A 152 13.28 -5.48 4.78
N ARG A 153 14.53 -5.79 4.42
CA ARG A 153 15.59 -6.19 5.37
C ARG A 153 15.92 -5.08 6.37
N SER A 154 16.03 -3.83 5.89
CA SER A 154 16.29 -2.69 6.75
C SER A 154 15.15 -2.44 7.74
N LEU A 155 13.90 -2.55 7.30
CA LEU A 155 12.75 -2.45 8.21
C LEU A 155 12.79 -3.55 9.28
N ALA A 156 13.11 -4.78 8.90
CA ALA A 156 13.26 -5.89 9.84
C ALA A 156 14.42 -5.67 10.84
N LEU A 157 15.57 -5.15 10.38
CA LEU A 157 16.70 -4.78 11.22
C LEU A 157 16.38 -3.62 12.18
N LEU A 158 15.50 -2.70 11.77
CA LEU A 158 14.94 -1.66 12.65
C LEU A 158 13.94 -2.23 13.68
N GLY A 159 13.67 -3.52 13.62
CA GLY A 159 12.85 -4.26 14.57
C GLY A 159 11.37 -4.38 14.18
N ALA A 160 11.02 -4.13 12.91
CA ALA A 160 9.65 -4.40 12.44
C ALA A 160 9.28 -5.87 12.65
N ARG A 161 8.07 -6.11 13.17
CA ARG A 161 7.44 -7.43 13.29
C ARG A 161 6.36 -7.63 12.23
N LEU A 162 5.76 -6.55 11.77
CA LEU A 162 4.80 -6.50 10.67
C LEU A 162 5.20 -5.38 9.71
N ILE A 163 5.37 -5.72 8.44
CA ILE A 163 5.59 -4.78 7.35
C ILE A 163 4.30 -4.72 6.52
N LEU A 164 3.71 -3.53 6.45
CA LEU A 164 2.51 -3.25 5.68
C LEU A 164 2.91 -2.65 4.34
N SER A 165 2.36 -3.20 3.25
CA SER A 165 2.71 -2.81 1.89
C SER A 165 1.47 -2.52 1.06
N PRO A 166 1.03 -1.25 0.96
CA PRO A 166 0.11 -0.83 -0.10
C PRO A 166 0.66 -1.17 -1.48
N CYS A 167 -0.16 -1.78 -2.34
CA CYS A 167 0.23 -2.25 -3.67
C CYS A 167 -0.82 -1.90 -4.74
N ALA A 168 -0.36 -1.82 -6.00
CA ALA A 168 -1.19 -1.70 -7.18
C ALA A 168 -0.66 -2.70 -8.24
N TRP A 169 -0.94 -3.99 -8.01
CA TRP A 169 -0.45 -5.06 -8.87
C TRP A 169 -1.24 -5.12 -10.16
N ALA A 170 -0.60 -4.73 -11.23
CA ALA A 170 -1.23 -4.64 -12.54
C ALA A 170 -0.56 -5.56 -13.56
N VAL A 171 -1.37 -6.01 -14.51
CA VAL A 171 -0.96 -6.88 -15.61
C VAL A 171 -1.54 -6.34 -16.92
N PRO A 172 -0.97 -6.71 -18.08
CA PRO A 172 -1.59 -6.45 -19.39
C PRO A 172 -3.04 -6.94 -19.44
N ALA A 173 -3.87 -6.30 -20.26
CA ALA A 173 -5.30 -6.62 -20.36
C ALA A 173 -5.56 -8.08 -20.77
N ASP A 174 -4.69 -8.66 -21.57
CA ASP A 174 -4.74 -10.02 -22.10
C ASP A 174 -3.97 -11.05 -21.25
N TYR A 175 -3.53 -10.67 -20.05
CA TYR A 175 -2.78 -11.57 -19.17
C TYR A 175 -3.59 -12.81 -18.79
N ASP A 176 -3.02 -13.98 -19.03
CA ASP A 176 -3.62 -15.28 -18.72
C ASP A 176 -3.05 -15.88 -17.43
N HIS A 177 -3.78 -15.71 -16.35
CA HIS A 177 -3.43 -16.20 -15.01
C HIS A 177 -3.43 -17.75 -14.93
N HIS A 178 -4.16 -18.45 -15.79
CA HIS A 178 -4.15 -19.93 -15.81
C HIS A 178 -2.86 -20.46 -16.41
N ARG A 179 -2.33 -19.77 -17.40
CA ARG A 179 -1.06 -20.12 -18.06
C ARG A 179 0.15 -19.69 -17.23
N ASP A 180 0.09 -18.51 -16.64
CA ASP A 180 1.15 -17.93 -15.81
C ASP A 180 0.56 -17.41 -14.51
N PRO A 181 0.48 -18.25 -13.45
CA PRO A 181 -0.11 -17.85 -12.18
C PRO A 181 0.62 -16.66 -11.57
N TYR A 182 -0.12 -15.55 -11.39
CA TYR A 182 0.41 -14.33 -10.77
C TYR A 182 0.74 -14.54 -9.29
N GLY A 183 1.71 -13.79 -8.79
CA GLY A 183 2.09 -13.80 -7.37
C GLY A 183 3.47 -14.40 -7.08
N LYS A 184 4.02 -15.19 -8.00
CA LYS A 184 5.33 -15.83 -7.83
C LYS A 184 6.44 -14.81 -7.54
N LEU A 185 6.51 -13.73 -8.31
CA LEU A 185 7.50 -12.68 -8.15
C LEU A 185 7.44 -12.02 -6.75
N TRP A 186 6.23 -11.78 -6.24
CA TRP A 186 6.02 -11.21 -4.91
C TRP A 186 6.48 -12.18 -3.82
N LEU A 187 6.09 -13.44 -3.95
CA LEU A 187 6.48 -14.49 -3.02
C LEU A 187 8.01 -14.69 -2.97
N GLU A 188 8.68 -14.68 -4.12
CA GLU A 188 10.13 -14.80 -4.23
C GLU A 188 10.88 -13.65 -3.52
N ASN A 189 10.26 -12.48 -3.41
CA ASN A 189 10.85 -11.33 -2.74
C ASN A 189 10.41 -11.17 -1.27
N TYR A 190 9.19 -11.58 -0.91
CA TYR A 190 8.74 -11.57 0.50
C TYR A 190 9.38 -12.70 1.31
N ALA A 191 9.40 -13.92 0.76
CA ALA A 191 9.80 -15.12 1.48
C ALA A 191 11.22 -15.08 2.08
N PRO A 192 12.26 -14.57 1.41
CA PRO A 192 13.60 -14.47 2.01
C PRO A 192 13.60 -13.60 3.27
N VAL A 193 12.97 -12.42 3.21
CA VAL A 193 12.91 -11.49 4.36
C VAL A 193 12.11 -12.09 5.50
N VAL A 194 10.95 -12.67 5.21
CA VAL A 194 10.08 -13.32 6.20
C VAL A 194 10.79 -14.45 6.93
N ARG A 195 11.50 -15.32 6.20
CA ARG A 195 12.22 -16.46 6.80
C ARG A 195 13.41 -16.05 7.64
N GLU A 196 14.20 -15.09 7.12
CA GLU A 196 15.45 -14.67 7.77
C GLU A 196 15.18 -13.88 9.06
N PHE A 197 14.21 -12.96 9.02
CA PHE A 197 13.94 -12.04 10.12
C PHE A 197 12.71 -12.41 10.97
N ARG A 198 11.97 -13.45 10.58
CA ARG A 198 10.74 -13.88 11.24
C ARG A 198 9.70 -12.75 11.34
N VAL A 199 9.59 -11.93 10.30
CA VAL A 199 8.63 -10.84 10.20
C VAL A 199 7.41 -11.26 9.38
N TRP A 200 6.29 -10.61 9.59
CA TRP A 200 5.14 -10.69 8.72
C TRP A 200 5.23 -9.62 7.63
N ILE A 201 4.84 -9.97 6.40
CA ILE A 201 4.70 -9.01 5.31
C ILE A 201 3.29 -9.16 4.73
N ALA A 202 2.53 -8.06 4.71
CA ALA A 202 1.21 -8.00 4.13
C ALA A 202 1.20 -7.01 2.96
N GLY A 203 0.96 -7.52 1.75
CA GLY A 203 0.74 -6.73 0.53
C GLY A 203 -0.75 -6.67 0.20
N CYS A 204 -1.31 -5.46 0.11
CA CYS A 204 -2.71 -5.24 -0.28
C CYS A 204 -2.78 -4.52 -1.62
N SER A 205 -3.35 -5.18 -2.63
CA SER A 205 -3.49 -4.63 -3.97
C SER A 205 -4.95 -4.31 -4.31
N ASN A 206 -5.16 -3.23 -5.05
CA ASN A 206 -6.45 -2.84 -5.61
C ASN A 206 -6.86 -3.70 -6.81
N VAL A 207 -8.10 -3.52 -7.24
CA VAL A 207 -8.61 -3.95 -8.54
C VAL A 207 -9.05 -2.75 -9.34
N GLY A 208 -9.17 -2.91 -10.66
CA GLY A 208 -9.67 -1.90 -11.58
C GLY A 208 -8.73 -1.56 -12.73
N PRO A 209 -9.18 -0.75 -13.68
CA PRO A 209 -8.41 -0.41 -14.86
C PRO A 209 -7.28 0.59 -14.55
N VAL A 210 -6.19 0.54 -15.31
CA VAL A 210 -5.20 1.61 -15.41
C VAL A 210 -5.52 2.41 -16.68
N THR A 211 -6.19 3.57 -16.52
CA THR A 211 -6.79 4.30 -17.65
C THR A 211 -5.87 5.33 -18.28
N ALA A 212 -4.80 5.72 -17.60
CA ALA A 212 -3.83 6.70 -18.10
C ALA A 212 -2.44 6.45 -17.47
N GLY A 213 -1.44 7.23 -17.92
CA GLY A 213 -0.04 7.06 -17.52
C GLY A 213 0.67 5.99 -18.33
N ALA A 214 1.87 5.63 -17.92
CA ALA A 214 2.75 4.71 -18.66
C ALA A 214 2.16 3.29 -18.85
N TRP A 215 1.27 2.88 -17.94
CA TRP A 215 0.62 1.55 -18.00
C TRP A 215 -0.86 1.64 -18.40
N ALA A 216 -1.25 2.68 -19.12
CA ALA A 216 -2.59 2.75 -19.69
C ALA A 216 -2.93 1.48 -20.47
N GLY A 217 -4.14 0.93 -20.26
CA GLY A 217 -4.57 -0.34 -20.84
C GLY A 217 -4.23 -1.59 -20.02
N HIS A 218 -3.45 -1.47 -18.93
CA HIS A 218 -3.31 -2.54 -17.94
C HIS A 218 -4.51 -2.56 -16.99
N LYS A 219 -4.57 -3.61 -16.17
CA LYS A 219 -5.58 -3.78 -15.12
C LYS A 219 -4.95 -4.20 -13.81
N CYS A 220 -5.37 -3.60 -12.72
CA CYS A 220 -5.06 -4.07 -11.37
C CYS A 220 -5.94 -5.27 -11.02
N ILE A 221 -5.34 -6.28 -10.37
CA ILE A 221 -5.92 -7.64 -10.32
C ILE A 221 -6.11 -8.17 -8.89
N GLY A 222 -6.01 -7.33 -7.87
CA GLY A 222 -6.10 -7.81 -6.50
C GLY A 222 -4.96 -8.76 -6.14
N ASN A 223 -5.29 -10.00 -5.83
CA ASN A 223 -4.34 -11.05 -5.48
C ASN A 223 -3.46 -10.72 -4.26
N SER A 224 -3.97 -9.90 -3.33
CA SER A 224 -3.29 -9.50 -2.10
C SER A 224 -2.64 -10.70 -1.42
N LEU A 225 -1.44 -10.52 -0.84
CA LEU A 225 -0.63 -11.62 -0.32
C LEU A 225 -0.14 -11.30 1.09
N VAL A 226 -0.33 -12.24 2.01
CA VAL A 226 0.22 -12.17 3.36
C VAL A 226 1.19 -13.33 3.56
N CYS A 227 2.43 -12.99 3.91
CA CYS A 227 3.48 -13.96 4.24
C CYS A 227 3.78 -13.94 5.75
N SER A 228 3.97 -15.12 6.33
CA SER A 228 4.24 -15.29 7.76
C SER A 228 5.47 -16.17 8.02
N PRO A 229 6.09 -16.03 9.21
CA PRO A 229 7.24 -16.86 9.60
C PRO A 229 6.94 -18.36 9.72
N THR A 230 5.69 -18.71 9.99
CA THR A 230 5.27 -20.11 10.21
C THR A 230 4.70 -20.77 8.96
N GLN A 231 4.03 -19.99 8.13
CA GLN A 231 3.44 -20.43 6.86
C GLN A 231 3.70 -19.36 5.82
N ILE A 232 4.60 -19.65 4.86
CA ILE A 232 5.09 -18.62 3.95
C ILE A 232 3.99 -17.89 3.17
N VAL A 233 2.93 -18.57 2.81
CA VAL A 233 1.68 -17.98 2.31
C VAL A 233 0.61 -18.17 3.38
N ALA A 234 0.45 -17.18 4.25
CA ALA A 234 -0.56 -17.22 5.31
C ALA A 234 -1.97 -16.93 4.74
N ALA A 235 -2.06 -16.06 3.75
CA ALA A 235 -3.29 -15.81 3.00
C ALA A 235 -2.97 -15.21 1.63
N GLN A 236 -3.85 -15.46 0.66
CA GLN A 236 -3.79 -14.89 -0.68
C GLN A 236 -5.21 -14.60 -1.15
N GLY A 237 -5.42 -13.40 -1.67
CA GLY A 237 -6.69 -12.97 -2.25
C GLY A 237 -6.90 -13.50 -3.66
N SER A 238 -8.14 -13.37 -4.13
CA SER A 238 -8.53 -13.75 -5.49
C SER A 238 -7.81 -12.91 -6.53
N PHE A 239 -7.57 -13.49 -7.69
CA PHE A 239 -7.03 -12.80 -8.86
C PHE A 239 -8.15 -12.31 -9.77
N GLY A 240 -8.05 -11.07 -10.26
CA GLY A 240 -8.89 -10.52 -11.32
C GLY A 240 -9.51 -9.17 -10.99
N GLU A 241 -10.03 -8.50 -12.02
CA GLU A 241 -10.63 -7.16 -11.88
C GLU A 241 -11.90 -7.17 -11.01
N ALA A 242 -12.58 -8.31 -10.90
CA ALA A 242 -13.75 -8.50 -10.05
C ALA A 242 -13.40 -8.95 -8.61
N ALA A 243 -12.12 -9.12 -8.29
CA ALA A 243 -11.64 -9.56 -6.98
C ALA A 243 -11.65 -8.40 -5.95
N ASP A 244 -12.79 -7.73 -5.82
CA ASP A 244 -13.01 -6.67 -4.82
C ASP A 244 -13.50 -7.30 -3.51
N GLU A 245 -12.57 -7.72 -2.66
CA GLU A 245 -12.82 -8.44 -1.42
C GLU A 245 -12.09 -7.83 -0.23
N ILE A 246 -12.45 -8.27 0.98
CA ILE A 246 -11.70 -8.02 2.21
C ILE A 246 -11.11 -9.36 2.68
N LEU A 247 -9.81 -9.43 2.81
CA LEU A 247 -9.08 -10.59 3.28
C LEU A 247 -8.77 -10.45 4.77
N PHE A 248 -9.31 -11.32 5.62
CA PHE A 248 -9.04 -11.31 7.06
C PHE A 248 -7.90 -12.27 7.40
N VAL A 249 -6.92 -11.78 8.14
CA VAL A 249 -5.76 -12.58 8.56
C VAL A 249 -5.46 -12.29 10.04
N ARG A 250 -5.28 -13.35 10.82
CA ARG A 250 -4.78 -13.21 12.19
C ARG A 250 -3.26 -13.19 12.17
N VAL A 251 -2.67 -12.07 12.60
CA VAL A 251 -1.22 -11.90 12.72
C VAL A 251 -0.82 -12.19 14.17
N ALA A 252 0.04 -13.17 14.37
CA ALA A 252 0.66 -13.44 15.66
C ALA A 252 2.09 -12.88 15.64
N VAL A 253 2.34 -11.83 16.41
CA VAL A 253 3.68 -11.25 16.60
C VAL A 253 4.16 -11.64 18.01
N ASP A 254 5.19 -12.49 18.04
CA ASP A 254 5.86 -12.94 19.28
C ASP A 254 6.93 -11.94 19.73
#